data_1840ddfa9dc2c2625d7240ae6b3cc1ea
#
_entry.id   1840ddfa9dc2c2625d7240ae6b3cc1ea
#
_cell.length_a   1.000
_cell.length_b   1.000
_cell.length_c   1.000
_cell.angle_alpha   90.00
_cell.angle_beta   90.00
_cell.angle_gamma   90.00
#
_symmetry.space_group_name_H-M   'P 1'
#
loop_
_entity.id
_entity.type
_entity.pdbx_description
1 polymer ?
#
loop_
_entity_poly.entity_id
_entity_poly.type
_entity_poly.pdbx_seq_one_letter_code
_entity_poly.pdbx_strand_id
1 'polypeptide(L)'
;MAVNEETGDIVQVTEGGFTGMLCVARHSMNLYIMRQAKDKNGERAGMEVVEINLEKLFADSEAGKLKKKDAYERLCGVIPKEMCSEGDMALDGSEQSVYFRLDKEYARKMPIAEPIAPNFGPRNMGAGPGGIGKMDLKTGKSEPVVAVHFKVGHIQGNPWHPGEVIFCWETGGKAPTRAWICNADGTELRPIYRETENDWVTHEAVISEDEVVLAIIGHRPINKGEQKKIDGLESFATSNDWGPSGTKEYATGIAVVNLRTRELTLEGQVPGDNFWHVAGSQDGHWVAGDDFARELWVIDRHTGERILLSAGHKTTARDHVHPTFKPDGTEIEIQSAMLSEDGRSMNICIVRMPQYLLDRYKK
;
A
#
# COMPACT_ATOMS: atom_id res chain seq x y z
N MET A 1 10.92 15.90 -0.41
CA MET A 1 12.39 15.87 -0.46
C MET A 1 12.82 14.56 -1.07
N ALA A 2 13.89 14.52 -1.86
CA ALA A 2 14.59 13.31 -2.27
C ALA A 2 16.00 13.35 -1.68
N VAL A 3 16.57 12.19 -1.38
CA VAL A 3 17.89 12.05 -0.79
C VAL A 3 18.70 11.11 -1.67
N ASN A 4 19.91 11.50 -2.02
CA ASN A 4 20.87 10.60 -2.64
C ASN A 4 21.48 9.72 -1.54
N GLU A 5 21.27 8.41 -1.62
CA GLU A 5 21.68 7.46 -0.56
C GLU A 5 23.23 7.30 -0.45
N GLU A 6 23.97 7.59 -1.54
CA GLU A 6 25.42 7.47 -1.57
C GLU A 6 26.11 8.72 -1.01
N THR A 7 25.61 9.90 -1.39
CA THR A 7 26.25 11.19 -1.02
C THR A 7 25.61 11.87 0.18
N GLY A 8 24.36 11.52 0.50
CA GLY A 8 23.55 12.21 1.51
C GLY A 8 22.99 13.55 1.04
N ASP A 9 23.17 13.91 -0.23
CA ASP A 9 22.63 15.15 -0.78
C ASP A 9 21.11 15.13 -0.79
N ILE A 10 20.52 16.28 -0.44
CA ILE A 10 19.09 16.43 -0.33
C ILE A 10 18.58 17.47 -1.34
N VAL A 11 17.59 17.10 -2.13
CA VAL A 11 16.91 18.03 -3.03
C VAL A 11 15.43 18.11 -2.70
N GLN A 12 14.89 19.32 -2.70
CA GLN A 12 13.45 19.53 -2.59
C GLN A 12 12.78 19.21 -3.92
N VAL A 13 11.85 18.27 -3.94
CA VAL A 13 11.19 17.80 -5.17
C VAL A 13 10.06 18.74 -5.60
N THR A 14 9.28 19.25 -4.65
CA THR A 14 8.15 20.13 -4.91
C THR A 14 7.98 21.19 -3.83
N GLU A 15 7.42 22.35 -4.15
CA GLU A 15 7.14 23.46 -3.21
C GLU A 15 5.64 23.53 -2.83
N GLY A 16 4.75 23.10 -3.71
CA GLY A 16 3.31 23.20 -3.50
C GLY A 16 2.69 22.19 -2.54
N GLY A 17 3.52 21.28 -2.01
CA GLY A 17 3.04 20.15 -1.21
C GLY A 17 2.23 19.14 -2.03
N PHE A 18 1.65 18.17 -1.34
CA PHE A 18 0.75 17.16 -1.93
C PHE A 18 -0.20 16.65 -0.86
N THR A 19 -1.21 15.94 -1.30
CA THR A 19 -2.23 15.34 -0.44
C THR A 19 -2.35 13.86 -0.79
N GLY A 20 -2.40 13.00 0.23
CA GLY A 20 -2.55 11.57 0.05
C GLY A 20 -1.29 10.88 -0.47
N MET A 21 -1.50 9.87 -1.32
CA MET A 21 -0.43 9.03 -1.84
C MET A 21 0.31 9.68 -3.00
N LEU A 22 1.54 9.27 -3.20
CA LEU A 22 2.37 9.63 -4.35
C LEU A 22 2.79 8.36 -5.09
N CYS A 23 3.11 8.46 -6.38
CA CYS A 23 3.52 7.34 -7.20
C CYS A 23 4.81 7.69 -7.95
N VAL A 24 5.85 6.88 -7.77
CA VAL A 24 7.07 6.95 -8.58
C VAL A 24 6.90 6.02 -9.77
N ALA A 25 7.12 6.55 -10.96
CA ALA A 25 7.07 5.77 -12.19
C ALA A 25 8.29 4.85 -12.30
N ARG A 26 8.05 3.62 -12.72
CA ARG A 26 9.09 2.58 -12.80
C ARG A 26 10.05 2.78 -13.98
N HIS A 27 9.56 3.36 -15.07
CA HIS A 27 10.30 3.47 -16.33
C HIS A 27 10.70 4.89 -16.68
N SER A 28 9.83 5.86 -16.43
CA SER A 28 10.02 7.25 -16.90
C SER A 28 10.71 8.16 -15.89
N MET A 29 11.06 7.68 -14.70
CA MET A 29 11.61 8.52 -13.61
C MET A 29 10.75 9.76 -13.32
N ASN A 30 9.44 9.64 -13.47
CA ASN A 30 8.49 10.66 -13.09
C ASN A 30 7.88 10.36 -11.71
N LEU A 31 7.63 11.40 -10.94
CA LEU A 31 6.83 11.33 -9.73
C LEU A 31 5.45 11.94 -10.00
N TYR A 32 4.41 11.24 -9.63
CA TYR A 32 3.04 11.74 -9.68
C TYR A 32 2.53 12.04 -8.28
N ILE A 33 1.95 13.21 -8.12
CA ILE A 33 1.34 13.66 -6.85
C ILE A 33 -0.04 14.24 -7.11
N MET A 34 -0.86 14.27 -6.05
CA MET A 34 -2.12 15.02 -6.03
C MET A 34 -2.00 16.28 -5.21
N ARG A 35 -2.68 17.34 -5.66
CA ARG A 35 -2.88 18.58 -4.92
C ARG A 35 -4.35 18.98 -4.96
N GLN A 36 -4.81 19.68 -3.94
CA GLN A 36 -6.14 20.26 -3.95
C GLN A 36 -6.19 21.41 -4.97
N ALA A 37 -6.97 21.23 -6.02
CA ALA A 37 -7.30 22.33 -6.96
C ALA A 37 -8.20 23.35 -6.29
N LYS A 38 -7.95 24.63 -6.58
CA LYS A 38 -8.77 25.75 -6.12
C LYS A 38 -9.36 26.50 -7.32
N ASP A 39 -10.59 26.95 -7.18
CA ASP A 39 -11.22 27.85 -8.14
C ASP A 39 -10.72 29.29 -7.96
N LYS A 40 -11.26 30.22 -8.79
CA LYS A 40 -10.94 31.66 -8.75
C LYS A 40 -11.32 32.36 -7.43
N ASN A 41 -12.18 31.72 -6.62
CA ASN A 41 -12.60 32.23 -5.31
C ASN A 41 -11.76 31.58 -4.16
N GLY A 42 -10.82 30.68 -4.49
CA GLY A 42 -10.02 29.94 -3.53
C GLY A 42 -10.72 28.71 -2.95
N GLU A 43 -11.92 28.39 -3.43
CA GLU A 43 -12.67 27.21 -3.01
C GLU A 43 -12.17 25.97 -3.73
N ARG A 44 -12.37 24.81 -3.13
CA ARG A 44 -11.96 23.53 -3.70
C ARG A 44 -12.70 23.23 -5.01
N ALA A 45 -11.95 23.06 -6.10
CA ALA A 45 -12.45 22.71 -7.44
C ALA A 45 -12.28 21.22 -7.80
N GLY A 46 -11.39 20.50 -7.10
CA GLY A 46 -11.09 19.11 -7.36
C GLY A 46 -9.70 18.73 -6.88
N MET A 47 -9.10 17.76 -7.55
CA MET A 47 -7.73 17.32 -7.28
C MET A 47 -6.89 17.44 -8.55
N GLU A 48 -5.85 18.25 -8.51
CA GLU A 48 -4.81 18.28 -9.54
C GLU A 48 -3.98 17.01 -9.50
N VAL A 49 -3.71 16.43 -10.65
CA VAL A 49 -2.67 15.41 -10.83
C VAL A 49 -1.49 16.07 -11.50
N VAL A 50 -0.35 16.06 -10.81
CA VAL A 50 0.87 16.74 -11.24
C VAL A 50 1.98 15.72 -11.43
N GLU A 51 2.61 15.75 -12.59
CA GLU A 51 3.81 15.01 -12.93
C GLU A 51 5.05 15.85 -12.62
N ILE A 52 6.03 15.25 -11.99
CA ILE A 52 7.33 15.88 -11.69
C ILE A 52 8.42 15.05 -12.36
N ASN A 53 9.19 15.68 -13.23
CA ASN A 53 10.31 15.03 -13.92
C ASN A 53 11.53 14.96 -12.99
N LEU A 54 11.74 13.80 -12.35
CA LEU A 54 12.84 13.59 -11.39
C LEU A 54 14.20 13.54 -12.08
N GLU A 55 14.29 12.92 -13.27
CA GLU A 55 15.55 12.83 -14.02
C GLU A 55 16.14 14.22 -14.27
N LYS A 56 15.32 15.12 -14.82
CA LYS A 56 15.73 16.51 -15.07
C LYS A 56 16.04 17.26 -13.78
N LEU A 57 15.24 17.06 -12.72
CA LEU A 57 15.45 17.72 -11.44
C LEU A 57 16.79 17.29 -10.81
N PHE A 58 17.10 15.99 -10.83
CA PHE A 58 18.34 15.47 -10.26
C PHE A 58 19.56 15.91 -11.07
N ALA A 59 19.50 15.83 -12.40
CA ALA A 59 20.58 16.32 -13.28
C ALA A 59 20.86 17.81 -13.07
N ASP A 60 19.83 18.65 -12.97
CA ASP A 60 20.00 20.09 -12.69
C ASP A 60 20.55 20.33 -11.27
N SER A 61 20.19 19.48 -10.29
CA SER A 61 20.70 19.55 -8.91
C SER A 61 22.20 19.24 -8.86
N GLU A 62 22.61 18.14 -9.46
CA GLU A 62 24.02 17.71 -9.53
C GLU A 62 24.89 18.74 -10.25
N ALA A 63 24.35 19.38 -11.30
CA ALA A 63 25.03 20.44 -12.03
C ALA A 63 25.05 21.81 -11.29
N GLY A 64 24.40 21.93 -10.14
CA GLY A 64 24.24 23.21 -9.42
C GLY A 64 23.38 24.23 -10.17
N LYS A 65 22.46 23.78 -11.03
CA LYS A 65 21.63 24.61 -11.92
C LYS A 65 20.13 24.48 -11.65
N LEU A 66 19.77 24.21 -10.39
CA LEU A 66 18.37 24.09 -10.01
C LEU A 66 17.56 25.33 -10.43
N LYS A 67 16.42 25.06 -11.05
CA LYS A 67 15.42 26.05 -11.44
C LYS A 67 14.30 26.11 -10.40
N LYS A 68 13.34 27.00 -10.59
CA LYS A 68 12.10 27.00 -9.84
C LYS A 68 11.36 25.67 -10.08
N LYS A 69 10.61 25.21 -9.09
CA LYS A 69 9.97 23.88 -9.10
C LYS A 69 8.97 23.68 -10.24
N ASP A 70 8.29 24.73 -10.64
CA ASP A 70 7.39 24.74 -11.81
C ASP A 70 8.09 24.34 -13.14
N ALA A 71 9.42 24.49 -13.22
CA ALA A 71 10.20 24.04 -14.39
C ALA A 71 10.30 22.51 -14.51
N TYR A 72 9.95 21.78 -13.47
CA TYR A 72 9.98 20.31 -13.42
C TYR A 72 8.58 19.71 -13.33
N GLU A 73 7.55 20.55 -13.13
CA GLU A 73 6.17 20.11 -12.92
C GLU A 73 5.34 20.29 -14.21
N ARG A 74 4.47 19.32 -14.48
CA ARG A 74 3.45 19.37 -15.51
C ARG A 74 2.10 19.01 -14.90
N LEU A 75 1.12 19.88 -15.05
CA LEU A 75 -0.27 19.56 -14.71
C LEU A 75 -0.81 18.56 -15.74
N CYS A 76 -1.14 17.35 -15.31
CA CYS A 76 -1.77 16.33 -16.14
C CYS A 76 -3.26 16.63 -16.34
N GLY A 77 -3.93 17.04 -15.30
CA GLY A 77 -5.36 17.38 -15.31
C GLY A 77 -5.90 17.62 -13.92
N VAL A 78 -7.19 17.91 -13.87
CA VAL A 78 -7.94 18.12 -12.61
C VAL A 78 -9.07 17.09 -12.56
N ILE A 79 -9.05 16.23 -11.55
CA ILE A 79 -10.18 15.35 -11.25
C ILE A 79 -11.26 16.21 -10.60
N PRO A 80 -12.48 16.24 -11.15
CA PRO A 80 -13.57 17.07 -10.60
C PRO A 80 -13.88 16.75 -9.13
N LYS A 81 -14.21 17.75 -8.34
CA LYS A 81 -14.48 17.59 -6.89
C LYS A 81 -15.58 16.60 -6.56
N GLU A 82 -16.53 16.43 -7.45
CA GLU A 82 -17.62 15.45 -7.31
C GLU A 82 -17.18 14.02 -7.55
N MET A 83 -16.06 13.80 -8.25
CA MET A 83 -15.49 12.47 -8.48
C MET A 83 -14.49 12.05 -7.41
N CYS A 84 -13.67 12.97 -6.92
CA CYS A 84 -12.60 12.66 -5.97
C CYS A 84 -12.56 13.66 -4.83
N SER A 85 -12.70 13.19 -3.60
CA SER A 85 -12.64 14.01 -2.40
C SER A 85 -11.30 13.99 -1.67
N GLU A 86 -10.47 12.99 -1.94
CA GLU A 86 -9.22 12.73 -1.22
C GLU A 86 -8.09 12.31 -2.17
N GLY A 87 -6.84 12.38 -1.69
CA GLY A 87 -5.65 12.14 -2.48
C GLY A 87 -5.18 10.68 -2.49
N ASP A 88 -6.08 9.71 -2.64
CA ASP A 88 -5.74 8.29 -2.78
C ASP A 88 -5.51 7.98 -4.26
N MET A 89 -4.30 7.59 -4.64
CA MET A 89 -3.89 7.46 -6.05
C MET A 89 -2.91 6.31 -6.25
N ALA A 90 -2.98 5.66 -7.41
CA ALA A 90 -2.00 4.69 -7.89
C ALA A 90 -1.71 4.90 -9.37
N LEU A 91 -0.46 4.67 -9.78
CA LEU A 91 -0.05 4.72 -11.19
C LEU A 91 -0.35 3.38 -11.86
N ASP A 92 -0.87 3.42 -13.08
CA ASP A 92 -1.00 2.23 -13.93
C ASP A 92 0.35 1.73 -14.40
N GLY A 93 0.49 0.41 -14.62
CA GLY A 93 1.73 -0.19 -15.13
C GLY A 93 2.19 0.31 -16.49
N SER A 94 1.29 0.88 -17.30
CA SER A 94 1.65 1.56 -18.56
C SER A 94 2.21 2.97 -18.36
N GLU A 95 2.13 3.54 -17.17
CA GLU A 95 2.44 4.93 -16.83
C GLU A 95 1.63 5.97 -17.66
N GLN A 96 0.49 5.54 -18.22
CA GLN A 96 -0.37 6.44 -19.01
C GLN A 96 -1.61 6.91 -18.26
N SER A 97 -1.93 6.28 -17.14
CA SER A 97 -3.10 6.60 -16.33
C SER A 97 -2.80 6.51 -14.85
N VAL A 98 -3.59 7.22 -14.06
CA VAL A 98 -3.64 7.04 -12.60
C VAL A 98 -5.03 6.60 -12.20
N TYR A 99 -5.09 5.71 -11.22
CA TYR A 99 -6.32 5.31 -10.52
C TYR A 99 -6.48 6.15 -9.28
N PHE A 100 -7.72 6.48 -8.92
CA PHE A 100 -8.02 7.27 -7.73
C PHE A 100 -9.31 6.79 -7.08
N ARG A 101 -9.45 7.08 -5.79
CA ARG A 101 -10.67 6.75 -5.04
C ARG A 101 -11.79 7.69 -5.42
N LEU A 102 -12.94 7.12 -5.83
CA LEU A 102 -14.15 7.88 -6.09
C LEU A 102 -14.76 8.40 -4.77
N ASP A 103 -15.31 9.60 -4.86
CA ASP A 103 -16.15 10.14 -3.81
C ASP A 103 -17.37 9.26 -3.56
N LYS A 104 -17.77 9.14 -2.31
CA LYS A 104 -18.89 8.29 -1.88
C LYS A 104 -20.22 8.65 -2.57
N GLU A 105 -20.49 9.94 -2.72
CA GLU A 105 -21.73 10.41 -3.37
C GLU A 105 -21.69 10.20 -4.88
N TYR A 106 -20.50 10.22 -5.47
CA TYR A 106 -20.34 9.85 -6.88
C TYR A 106 -20.55 8.34 -7.08
N ALA A 107 -19.87 7.51 -6.28
CA ALA A 107 -20.01 6.05 -6.34
C ALA A 107 -21.46 5.57 -6.12
N ARG A 108 -22.22 6.26 -5.27
CA ARG A 108 -23.65 5.97 -5.02
C ARG A 108 -24.54 6.05 -6.26
N LYS A 109 -24.13 6.84 -7.26
CA LYS A 109 -24.89 7.02 -8.51
C LYS A 109 -24.56 5.95 -9.56
N MET A 110 -23.54 5.13 -9.30
CA MET A 110 -23.11 4.08 -10.21
C MET A 110 -23.82 2.76 -9.86
N PRO A 111 -23.94 1.83 -10.82
CA PRO A 111 -24.28 0.45 -10.52
C PRO A 111 -23.23 -0.16 -9.57
N ILE A 112 -23.67 -0.76 -8.50
CA ILE A 112 -22.77 -1.48 -7.58
C ILE A 112 -22.51 -2.87 -8.15
N ALA A 113 -21.25 -3.18 -8.39
CA ALA A 113 -20.84 -4.38 -9.10
C ALA A 113 -20.95 -5.66 -8.26
N GLU A 114 -20.75 -5.56 -6.94
CA GLU A 114 -20.76 -6.72 -6.04
C GLU A 114 -21.59 -6.41 -4.80
N PRO A 115 -22.68 -7.16 -4.55
CA PRO A 115 -23.50 -7.02 -3.36
C PRO A 115 -22.80 -7.66 -2.16
N ILE A 116 -22.44 -6.85 -1.18
CA ILE A 116 -21.78 -7.29 0.05
C ILE A 116 -22.57 -6.76 1.26
N ALA A 117 -22.41 -7.42 2.42
CA ALA A 117 -23.05 -7.00 3.66
C ALA A 117 -22.79 -5.49 3.93
N PRO A 118 -23.85 -4.67 4.09
CA PRO A 118 -23.73 -3.22 4.05
C PRO A 118 -23.01 -2.59 5.24
N ASN A 119 -22.98 -3.28 6.37
CA ASN A 119 -22.39 -2.78 7.60
C ASN A 119 -21.41 -3.80 8.17
N PHE A 120 -20.23 -3.32 8.45
CA PHE A 120 -19.21 -4.12 9.08
C PHE A 120 -18.54 -3.33 10.21
N GLY A 121 -18.51 -3.95 11.38
CA GLY A 121 -17.92 -3.39 12.58
C GLY A 121 -18.79 -2.39 13.35
N PRO A 122 -18.41 -2.08 14.60
CA PRO A 122 -19.24 -1.38 15.58
C PRO A 122 -19.48 0.11 15.24
N ARG A 123 -18.73 0.69 14.29
CA ARG A 123 -18.80 2.12 13.96
C ARG A 123 -19.12 2.39 12.48
N ASN A 124 -19.73 1.44 11.78
CA ASN A 124 -19.86 1.50 10.31
C ASN A 124 -18.51 1.75 9.59
N MET A 125 -17.43 1.32 10.20
CA MET A 125 -16.10 1.45 9.61
C MET A 125 -16.05 0.64 8.32
N GLY A 126 -15.55 1.27 7.27
CA GLY A 126 -15.52 0.65 5.95
C GLY A 126 -16.86 0.61 5.23
N ALA A 127 -17.92 1.27 5.74
CA ALA A 127 -19.18 1.38 5.02
C ALA A 127 -19.02 2.21 3.74
N GLY A 128 -19.47 1.62 2.64
CA GLY A 128 -19.51 2.25 1.33
C GLY A 128 -20.79 3.07 1.08
N PRO A 129 -21.12 3.26 -0.17
CA PRO A 129 -20.37 2.80 -1.33
C PRO A 129 -19.01 3.51 -1.48
N GLY A 130 -18.11 2.85 -2.18
CA GLY A 130 -16.85 3.40 -2.64
C GLY A 130 -16.61 2.99 -4.09
N GLY A 131 -15.52 3.40 -4.67
CA GLY A 131 -15.17 3.01 -6.03
C GLY A 131 -13.82 3.52 -6.48
N ILE A 132 -13.47 3.15 -7.70
CA ILE A 132 -12.24 3.52 -8.37
C ILE A 132 -12.60 4.32 -9.63
N GLY A 133 -11.91 5.43 -9.83
CA GLY A 133 -11.85 6.19 -11.07
C GLY A 133 -10.48 6.11 -11.69
N LYS A 134 -10.38 6.50 -12.96
CA LYS A 134 -9.14 6.55 -13.73
C LYS A 134 -9.02 7.91 -14.41
N MET A 135 -7.80 8.47 -14.46
CA MET A 135 -7.46 9.65 -15.28
C MET A 135 -6.38 9.28 -16.28
N ASP A 136 -6.61 9.62 -17.53
CA ASP A 136 -5.59 9.59 -18.58
C ASP A 136 -4.64 10.78 -18.41
N LEU A 137 -3.35 10.52 -18.23
CA LEU A 137 -2.32 11.51 -17.89
C LEU A 137 -1.96 12.45 -19.05
N LYS A 138 -2.29 12.03 -20.29
CA LYS A 138 -2.04 12.84 -21.48
C LYS A 138 -3.16 13.83 -21.76
N THR A 139 -4.40 13.37 -21.59
CA THR A 139 -5.60 14.19 -21.93
C THR A 139 -6.21 14.87 -20.71
N GLY A 140 -5.89 14.41 -19.49
CA GLY A 140 -6.51 14.87 -18.25
C GLY A 140 -7.96 14.39 -18.07
N LYS A 141 -8.47 13.53 -18.95
CA LYS A 141 -9.84 13.02 -18.88
C LYS A 141 -9.97 12.01 -17.75
N SER A 142 -10.95 12.22 -16.89
CA SER A 142 -11.30 11.30 -15.80
C SER A 142 -12.59 10.55 -16.10
N GLU A 143 -12.63 9.27 -15.73
CA GLU A 143 -13.80 8.42 -15.88
C GLU A 143 -13.91 7.44 -14.69
N PRO A 144 -15.13 6.99 -14.32
CA PRO A 144 -15.28 5.94 -13.32
C PRO A 144 -14.92 4.58 -13.88
N VAL A 145 -14.41 3.70 -13.03
CA VAL A 145 -14.07 2.30 -13.35
C VAL A 145 -15.07 1.34 -12.72
N VAL A 146 -15.17 1.35 -11.39
CA VAL A 146 -16.02 0.41 -10.65
C VAL A 146 -16.53 1.06 -9.37
N ALA A 147 -17.75 0.66 -8.94
CA ALA A 147 -18.30 0.97 -7.64
C ALA A 147 -18.60 -0.29 -6.85
N VAL A 148 -18.33 -0.25 -5.54
CA VAL A 148 -18.50 -1.36 -4.59
C VAL A 148 -19.25 -0.91 -3.34
N HIS A 149 -19.79 -1.85 -2.57
CA HIS A 149 -20.56 -1.56 -1.36
C HIS A 149 -19.72 -1.07 -0.16
N PHE A 150 -18.41 -1.05 -0.29
CA PHE A 150 -17.50 -0.76 0.80
C PHE A 150 -16.61 0.47 0.52
N LYS A 151 -15.95 0.97 1.54
CA LYS A 151 -14.93 2.02 1.42
C LYS A 151 -13.69 1.43 0.77
N VAL A 152 -13.29 1.98 -0.36
CA VAL A 152 -12.04 1.63 -1.05
C VAL A 152 -10.86 2.33 -0.40
N GLY A 153 -9.75 1.62 -0.24
CA GLY A 153 -8.46 2.15 0.18
C GLY A 153 -7.31 1.36 -0.45
N HIS A 154 -6.08 1.75 -0.17
CA HIS A 154 -4.84 1.09 -0.60
C HIS A 154 -4.84 0.75 -2.11
N ILE A 155 -5.20 1.70 -2.95
CA ILE A 155 -5.24 1.47 -4.40
C ILE A 155 -3.80 1.27 -4.89
N GLN A 156 -3.58 0.20 -5.65
CA GLN A 156 -2.31 -0.15 -6.29
C GLN A 156 -2.57 -0.50 -7.75
N GLY A 157 -1.78 0.01 -8.68
CA GLY A 157 -1.69 -0.53 -10.03
C GLY A 157 -0.70 -1.69 -10.05
N ASN A 158 -0.95 -2.74 -10.82
CA ASN A 158 0.06 -3.74 -11.06
C ASN A 158 1.13 -3.16 -12.00
N PRO A 159 2.38 -2.93 -11.54
CA PRO A 159 3.38 -2.25 -12.38
C PRO A 159 3.92 -3.10 -13.53
N TRP A 160 3.65 -4.41 -13.52
CA TRP A 160 4.05 -5.34 -14.58
C TRP A 160 2.91 -5.66 -15.55
N HIS A 161 1.66 -5.52 -15.07
CA HIS A 161 0.47 -5.87 -15.86
C HIS A 161 -0.47 -4.67 -15.96
N PRO A 162 -0.27 -3.82 -17.00
CA PRO A 162 -1.10 -2.63 -17.21
C PRO A 162 -2.60 -2.96 -17.21
N GLY A 163 -3.38 -2.13 -16.56
CA GLY A 163 -4.81 -2.30 -16.48
C GLY A 163 -5.31 -3.17 -15.32
N GLU A 164 -4.44 -3.76 -14.51
CA GLU A 164 -4.83 -4.43 -13.26
C GLU A 164 -4.76 -3.49 -12.08
N VAL A 165 -5.83 -3.44 -11.29
CA VAL A 165 -5.98 -2.57 -10.13
C VAL A 165 -6.28 -3.39 -8.89
N ILE A 166 -5.39 -3.32 -7.91
CA ILE A 166 -5.54 -3.95 -6.61
C ILE A 166 -5.98 -2.89 -5.61
N PHE A 167 -6.87 -3.24 -4.70
CA PHE A 167 -7.38 -2.33 -3.68
C PHE A 167 -7.94 -3.08 -2.48
N CYS A 168 -8.21 -2.39 -1.41
CA CYS A 168 -8.75 -3.02 -0.22
C CYS A 168 -10.12 -2.48 0.19
N TRP A 169 -10.84 -3.29 0.96
CA TRP A 169 -11.92 -2.84 1.82
C TRP A 169 -11.32 -2.23 3.08
N GLU A 170 -11.29 -0.91 3.12
CA GLU A 170 -10.68 -0.14 4.20
C GLU A 170 -11.65 0.00 5.38
N THR A 171 -11.36 -0.70 6.46
CA THR A 171 -12.23 -0.73 7.65
C THR A 171 -11.58 -0.15 8.90
N GLY A 172 -10.26 -0.11 8.97
CA GLY A 172 -9.54 0.07 10.22
C GLY A 172 -9.67 -1.13 11.19
N GLY A 173 -10.09 -2.29 10.69
CA GLY A 173 -10.24 -3.56 11.39
C GLY A 173 -10.47 -4.70 10.41
N LYS A 174 -10.95 -5.86 10.92
CA LYS A 174 -11.23 -7.00 10.05
C LYS A 174 -12.37 -6.68 9.09
N ALA A 175 -12.10 -6.76 7.79
CA ALA A 175 -13.11 -6.81 6.74
C ALA A 175 -13.60 -8.24 6.53
N PRO A 176 -14.81 -8.46 5.98
CA PRO A 176 -15.25 -9.79 5.53
C PRO A 176 -14.33 -10.38 4.46
N THR A 177 -13.79 -9.54 3.59
CA THR A 177 -12.77 -9.86 2.59
C THR A 177 -12.07 -8.56 2.25
N ARG A 178 -10.78 -8.43 2.61
CA ARG A 178 -10.06 -7.17 2.50
C ARG A 178 -9.53 -6.89 1.10
N ALA A 179 -8.78 -7.83 0.52
CA ALA A 179 -8.01 -7.58 -0.70
C ALA A 179 -8.79 -7.94 -1.97
N TRP A 180 -8.86 -7.03 -2.92
CA TRP A 180 -9.63 -7.11 -4.16
C TRP A 180 -8.80 -6.73 -5.37
N ILE A 181 -9.23 -7.21 -6.54
CA ILE A 181 -8.66 -6.84 -7.84
C ILE A 181 -9.77 -6.63 -8.86
N CYS A 182 -9.57 -5.73 -9.80
CA CYS A 182 -10.37 -5.59 -11.02
C CYS A 182 -9.50 -5.12 -12.19
N ASN A 183 -10.05 -5.18 -13.39
CA ASN A 183 -9.46 -4.54 -14.55
C ASN A 183 -9.82 -3.05 -14.61
N ALA A 184 -9.02 -2.27 -15.34
CA ALA A 184 -9.19 -0.83 -15.55
C ALA A 184 -10.48 -0.45 -16.31
N ASP A 185 -11.21 -1.42 -16.86
CA ASP A 185 -12.55 -1.26 -17.44
C ASP A 185 -13.67 -1.69 -16.50
N GLY A 186 -13.34 -2.05 -15.25
CA GLY A 186 -14.29 -2.51 -14.23
C GLY A 186 -14.66 -3.99 -14.30
N THR A 187 -14.14 -4.73 -15.28
CA THR A 187 -14.36 -6.17 -15.39
C THR A 187 -13.51 -6.97 -14.41
N GLU A 188 -13.76 -8.28 -14.28
CA GLU A 188 -13.01 -9.22 -13.44
C GLU A 188 -12.91 -8.80 -11.96
N LEU A 189 -13.87 -8.02 -11.47
CA LEU A 189 -13.93 -7.66 -10.05
C LEU A 189 -14.07 -8.91 -9.19
N ARG A 190 -13.09 -9.15 -8.33
CA ARG A 190 -13.06 -10.31 -7.43
C ARG A 190 -12.17 -10.09 -6.21
N PRO A 191 -12.41 -10.85 -5.12
CA PRO A 191 -11.44 -10.94 -4.04
C PRO A 191 -10.15 -11.61 -4.52
N ILE A 192 -9.01 -11.14 -4.02
CA ILE A 192 -7.70 -11.80 -4.19
C ILE A 192 -7.65 -13.06 -3.32
N TYR A 193 -8.06 -12.92 -2.06
CA TYR A 193 -8.16 -14.01 -1.10
C TYR A 193 -9.52 -13.93 -0.38
N ARG A 194 -10.23 -15.05 -0.28
CA ARG A 194 -11.48 -15.13 0.48
C ARG A 194 -11.18 -15.48 1.93
N GLU A 195 -11.27 -14.50 2.78
CA GLU A 195 -11.06 -14.67 4.20
C GLU A 195 -12.16 -15.52 4.83
N THR A 196 -11.78 -16.38 5.76
CA THR A 196 -12.69 -17.04 6.68
C THR A 196 -12.96 -16.16 7.91
N GLU A 197 -13.83 -16.61 8.81
CA GLU A 197 -14.05 -15.94 10.09
C GLU A 197 -12.78 -15.93 10.99
N ASN A 198 -11.83 -16.83 10.71
CA ASN A 198 -10.58 -16.98 11.45
C ASN A 198 -9.40 -16.25 10.82
N ASP A 199 -9.56 -15.67 9.64
CA ASP A 199 -8.52 -14.93 8.94
C ASP A 199 -8.77 -13.43 9.09
N TRP A 200 -7.68 -12.68 9.19
CA TRP A 200 -7.71 -11.24 9.12
C TRP A 200 -6.54 -10.74 8.26
N VAL A 201 -6.81 -10.41 7.02
CA VAL A 201 -5.84 -9.74 6.14
C VAL A 201 -5.75 -8.29 6.54
N THR A 202 -4.53 -7.81 6.82
CA THR A 202 -4.29 -6.45 7.29
C THR A 202 -3.68 -5.55 6.23
N HIS A 203 -2.71 -6.07 5.49
CA HIS A 203 -2.00 -5.32 4.46
C HIS A 203 -1.70 -6.21 3.26
N GLU A 204 -1.55 -5.56 2.11
CA GLU A 204 -1.31 -6.18 0.82
C GLU A 204 -0.33 -5.33 -0.01
N ALA A 205 0.53 -5.98 -0.78
CA ALA A 205 1.41 -5.34 -1.76
C ALA A 205 1.59 -6.20 -3.01
N VAL A 206 1.58 -5.57 -4.18
CA VAL A 206 1.95 -6.23 -5.45
C VAL A 206 3.47 -6.39 -5.47
N ILE A 207 3.96 -7.61 -5.65
CA ILE A 207 5.40 -7.93 -5.57
C ILE A 207 5.99 -8.45 -6.89
N SER A 208 5.16 -8.97 -7.77
CA SER A 208 5.55 -9.39 -9.12
C SER A 208 4.36 -9.28 -10.07
N GLU A 209 4.57 -9.63 -11.34
CA GLU A 209 3.52 -9.62 -12.36
C GLU A 209 2.25 -10.36 -11.91
N ASP A 210 2.43 -11.48 -11.24
CA ASP A 210 1.35 -12.40 -10.88
C ASP A 210 1.14 -12.58 -9.37
N GLU A 211 1.85 -11.85 -8.52
CA GLU A 211 1.82 -12.12 -7.09
C GLU A 211 1.53 -10.88 -6.25
N VAL A 212 0.69 -11.11 -5.23
CA VAL A 212 0.40 -10.17 -4.15
C VAL A 212 0.79 -10.82 -2.83
N VAL A 213 1.62 -10.14 -2.06
CA VAL A 213 1.94 -10.53 -0.69
C VAL A 213 0.88 -9.98 0.27
N LEU A 214 0.50 -10.78 1.26
CA LEU A 214 -0.51 -10.46 2.27
C LEU A 214 0.05 -10.68 3.68
N ALA A 215 -0.25 -9.76 4.60
CA ALA A 215 -0.15 -10.04 6.03
C ALA A 215 -1.49 -10.60 6.51
N ILE A 216 -1.48 -11.83 7.00
CA ILE A 216 -2.66 -12.50 7.53
C ILE A 216 -2.49 -12.75 9.01
N ILE A 217 -3.38 -12.17 9.81
CA ILE A 217 -3.47 -12.40 11.24
C ILE A 217 -4.62 -13.38 11.47
N GLY A 218 -4.34 -14.53 12.10
CA GLY A 218 -5.36 -15.44 12.56
C GLY A 218 -6.06 -14.87 13.80
N HIS A 219 -7.34 -15.12 13.95
CA HIS A 219 -8.05 -14.81 15.17
C HIS A 219 -9.02 -15.93 15.51
N ARG A 220 -9.31 -16.12 16.80
CA ARG A 220 -10.33 -17.05 17.22
C ARG A 220 -11.72 -16.56 16.86
N PRO A 221 -12.68 -17.46 16.59
CA PRO A 221 -14.08 -17.07 16.43
C PRO A 221 -14.58 -16.33 17.67
N ILE A 222 -15.23 -15.20 17.44
CA ILE A 222 -15.82 -14.41 18.53
C ILE A 222 -17.24 -14.91 18.77
N ASN A 223 -17.51 -15.37 19.98
CA ASN A 223 -18.88 -15.68 20.38
C ASN A 223 -19.71 -14.38 20.45
N LYS A 224 -20.97 -14.42 20.01
CA LYS A 224 -21.87 -13.24 19.98
C LYS A 224 -21.94 -12.47 21.29
N GLY A 225 -21.71 -13.11 22.44
CA GLY A 225 -21.67 -12.48 23.76
C GLY A 225 -20.35 -11.77 24.08
N GLU A 226 -19.26 -12.12 23.43
CA GLU A 226 -17.93 -11.54 23.64
C GLU A 226 -17.71 -10.30 22.76
N GLN A 227 -18.42 -10.19 21.65
CA GLN A 227 -18.34 -9.07 20.72
C GLN A 227 -18.56 -7.70 21.38
N LYS A 228 -19.35 -7.64 22.44
CA LYS A 228 -19.55 -6.42 23.25
C LYS A 228 -18.33 -6.02 24.10
N LYS A 229 -17.42 -6.93 24.36
CA LYS A 229 -16.19 -6.66 25.13
C LYS A 229 -15.02 -6.20 24.25
N ILE A 230 -15.15 -6.33 22.95
CA ILE A 230 -14.11 -6.02 21.98
C ILE A 230 -14.50 -4.76 21.18
N ASP A 231 -15.04 -3.77 21.88
CA ASP A 231 -15.50 -2.50 21.27
C ASP A 231 -14.36 -1.56 20.85
N GLY A 232 -13.10 -2.01 20.88
CA GLY A 232 -11.95 -1.29 20.38
C GLY A 232 -11.09 -2.21 19.52
N LEU A 233 -10.79 -1.80 18.30
CA LEU A 233 -9.81 -2.43 17.40
C LEU A 233 -8.46 -2.68 18.09
N GLU A 234 -8.09 -1.82 19.02
CA GLU A 234 -6.91 -1.95 19.87
C GLU A 234 -6.90 -3.24 20.69
N SER A 235 -8.06 -3.79 21.02
CA SER A 235 -8.14 -5.04 21.78
C SER A 235 -7.82 -6.27 20.92
N PHE A 236 -8.01 -6.22 19.60
CA PHE A 236 -7.53 -7.26 18.69
C PHE A 236 -6.02 -7.17 18.47
N ALA A 237 -5.51 -5.98 18.29
CA ALA A 237 -4.08 -5.75 18.07
C ALA A 237 -3.19 -6.04 19.28
N THR A 238 -3.77 -6.02 20.49
CA THR A 238 -3.04 -6.24 21.76
C THR A 238 -3.39 -7.55 22.46
N SER A 239 -4.36 -8.30 21.94
CA SER A 239 -4.78 -9.58 22.51
C SER A 239 -3.78 -10.68 22.15
N ASN A 240 -3.24 -11.37 23.15
CA ASN A 240 -2.47 -12.60 22.96
C ASN A 240 -3.33 -13.80 22.52
N ASP A 241 -4.61 -13.59 22.30
CA ASP A 241 -5.59 -14.59 21.87
C ASP A 241 -5.67 -14.76 20.33
N TRP A 242 -4.62 -14.41 19.61
CA TRP A 242 -4.46 -14.75 18.22
C TRP A 242 -4.50 -16.27 18.07
N GLY A 243 -5.24 -16.76 17.11
CA GLY A 243 -5.37 -18.18 16.84
C GLY A 243 -4.01 -18.87 16.68
N PRO A 244 -3.98 -20.19 16.66
CA PRO A 244 -2.75 -20.93 16.46
C PRO A 244 -2.07 -20.48 15.17
N SER A 245 -0.74 -20.37 15.22
CA SER A 245 0.07 -20.08 14.04
C SER A 245 -0.37 -21.00 12.89
N GLY A 246 -0.82 -20.40 11.79
CA GLY A 246 -1.51 -20.93 10.65
C GLY A 246 -1.28 -22.36 10.25
N THR A 247 -2.38 -22.96 9.93
CA THR A 247 -2.44 -24.24 9.21
C THR A 247 -2.73 -23.97 7.73
N LYS A 248 -2.88 -25.02 6.92
CA LYS A 248 -3.39 -24.85 5.54
C LYS A 248 -4.79 -24.27 5.50
N GLU A 249 -5.58 -24.54 6.54
CA GLU A 249 -6.97 -24.10 6.68
C GLU A 249 -7.07 -22.68 7.28
N TYR A 250 -6.07 -22.29 8.09
CA TYR A 250 -6.04 -21.00 8.79
C TYR A 250 -4.67 -20.37 8.65
N ALA A 251 -4.43 -19.71 7.55
CA ALA A 251 -3.16 -19.05 7.28
C ALA A 251 -2.96 -17.88 8.27
N THR A 252 -1.76 -17.82 8.86
CA THR A 252 -1.30 -16.70 9.70
C THR A 252 0.15 -16.42 9.37
N GLY A 253 0.51 -15.17 9.19
CA GLY A 253 1.87 -14.78 8.84
C GLY A 253 1.94 -14.06 7.50
N ILE A 254 3.05 -14.19 6.80
CA ILE A 254 3.20 -13.67 5.45
C ILE A 254 2.77 -14.74 4.45
N ALA A 255 1.79 -14.40 3.62
CA ALA A 255 1.32 -15.26 2.54
C ALA A 255 1.45 -14.54 1.19
N VAL A 256 1.61 -15.32 0.13
CA VAL A 256 1.61 -14.82 -1.24
C VAL A 256 0.46 -15.49 -1.98
N VAL A 257 -0.32 -14.70 -2.70
CA VAL A 257 -1.38 -15.18 -3.58
C VAL A 257 -0.96 -14.95 -5.01
N ASN A 258 -0.98 -16.01 -5.81
CA ASN A 258 -0.84 -15.90 -7.24
C ASN A 258 -2.16 -15.44 -7.88
N LEU A 259 -2.13 -14.33 -8.59
CA LEU A 259 -3.31 -13.70 -9.18
C LEU A 259 -3.94 -14.53 -10.31
N ARG A 260 -3.18 -15.42 -10.96
CA ARG A 260 -3.64 -16.26 -12.10
C ARG A 260 -4.18 -17.58 -11.60
N THR A 261 -3.41 -18.31 -10.81
CA THR A 261 -3.85 -19.63 -10.28
C THR A 261 -4.80 -19.49 -9.08
N ARG A 262 -4.76 -18.33 -8.39
CA ARG A 262 -5.49 -18.06 -7.13
C ARG A 262 -5.04 -18.92 -5.95
N GLU A 263 -3.89 -19.54 -6.09
CA GLU A 263 -3.28 -20.31 -5.01
C GLU A 263 -2.62 -19.38 -4.00
N LEU A 264 -2.79 -19.71 -2.73
CA LEU A 264 -2.14 -19.03 -1.61
C LEU A 264 -1.02 -19.92 -1.08
N THR A 265 0.17 -19.35 -0.94
CA THR A 265 1.31 -19.98 -0.28
C THR A 265 1.62 -19.23 1.01
N LEU A 266 1.72 -19.96 2.12
CA LEU A 266 2.20 -19.40 3.38
C LEU A 266 3.73 -19.42 3.37
N GLU A 267 4.32 -18.25 3.27
CA GLU A 267 5.78 -18.10 3.15
C GLU A 267 6.48 -18.25 4.51
N GLY A 268 5.87 -17.75 5.57
CA GLY A 268 6.38 -17.93 6.91
C GLY A 268 5.61 -17.21 8.01
N GLN A 269 5.97 -17.57 9.23
CA GLN A 269 5.34 -17.12 10.45
C GLN A 269 6.40 -16.77 11.49
N VAL A 270 6.10 -15.81 12.37
CA VAL A 270 6.91 -15.57 13.58
C VAL A 270 6.18 -16.20 14.77
N PRO A 271 6.79 -17.14 15.49
CA PRO A 271 6.14 -17.78 16.61
C PRO A 271 5.78 -16.79 17.72
N GLY A 272 4.52 -16.76 18.10
CA GLY A 272 4.01 -15.90 19.17
C GLY A 272 3.78 -14.45 18.76
N ASP A 273 3.96 -14.12 17.48
CA ASP A 273 3.71 -12.78 16.94
C ASP A 273 3.02 -12.84 15.56
N ASN A 274 2.70 -11.70 15.01
CA ASN A 274 2.05 -11.54 13.71
C ASN A 274 2.73 -10.42 12.93
N PHE A 275 2.63 -10.51 11.61
CA PHE A 275 3.09 -9.45 10.71
C PHE A 275 2.00 -8.40 10.50
N TRP A 276 2.44 -7.15 10.31
CA TRP A 276 1.53 -6.03 10.04
C TRP A 276 1.68 -5.51 8.61
N HIS A 277 2.83 -4.95 8.24
CA HIS A 277 3.12 -4.57 6.85
C HIS A 277 4.02 -5.58 6.20
N VAL A 278 3.92 -5.70 4.89
CA VAL A 278 4.62 -6.71 4.11
C VAL A 278 5.14 -6.16 2.80
N ALA A 279 6.23 -6.73 2.33
CA ALA A 279 6.85 -6.44 1.04
C ALA A 279 7.45 -7.71 0.44
N GLY A 280 7.76 -7.68 -0.85
CA GLY A 280 8.49 -8.75 -1.52
C GLY A 280 9.60 -8.21 -2.43
N SER A 281 10.67 -8.98 -2.57
CA SER A 281 11.74 -8.66 -3.51
C SER A 281 11.30 -8.97 -4.95
N GLN A 282 11.74 -8.13 -5.90
CA GLN A 282 11.35 -8.28 -7.30
C GLN A 282 11.90 -9.54 -7.97
N ASP A 283 12.99 -10.11 -7.43
CA ASP A 283 13.56 -11.38 -7.88
C ASP A 283 12.77 -12.61 -7.42
N GLY A 284 11.77 -12.41 -6.56
CA GLY A 284 10.89 -13.47 -6.06
C GLY A 284 11.50 -14.38 -4.99
N HIS A 285 12.69 -14.07 -4.45
CA HIS A 285 13.35 -14.91 -3.47
C HIS A 285 12.95 -14.60 -2.03
N TRP A 286 12.55 -13.37 -1.74
CA TRP A 286 12.37 -12.86 -0.39
C TRP A 286 11.01 -12.20 -0.20
N VAL A 287 10.44 -12.40 0.98
CA VAL A 287 9.39 -11.54 1.51
C VAL A 287 9.87 -10.94 2.84
N ALA A 288 9.43 -9.74 3.13
CA ALA A 288 9.73 -9.05 4.39
C ALA A 288 8.44 -8.62 5.09
N GLY A 289 8.52 -8.50 6.40
CA GLY A 289 7.42 -7.94 7.18
C GLY A 289 7.90 -7.37 8.50
N ASP A 290 7.14 -6.42 9.03
CA ASP A 290 7.29 -5.95 10.39
C ASP A 290 6.26 -6.61 11.31
N ASP A 291 6.69 -6.99 12.51
CA ASP A 291 5.83 -7.54 13.54
C ASP A 291 5.32 -6.49 14.53
N PHE A 292 4.53 -6.90 15.52
CA PHE A 292 4.03 -5.99 16.56
C PHE A 292 5.09 -5.52 17.55
N ALA A 293 6.23 -6.23 17.64
CA ALA A 293 7.40 -5.75 18.36
C ALA A 293 8.18 -4.69 17.57
N ARG A 294 7.74 -4.38 16.35
CA ARG A 294 8.42 -3.48 15.41
C ARG A 294 9.73 -4.04 14.88
N GLU A 295 9.91 -5.34 14.90
CA GLU A 295 11.08 -6.01 14.35
C GLU A 295 10.90 -6.23 12.85
N LEU A 296 12.00 -6.08 12.08
CA LEU A 296 12.02 -6.35 10.66
C LEU A 296 12.51 -7.77 10.41
N TRP A 297 11.64 -8.57 9.81
CA TRP A 297 11.92 -9.95 9.42
C TRP A 297 12.01 -10.09 7.91
N VAL A 298 12.90 -10.96 7.46
CA VAL A 298 12.97 -11.44 6.07
C VAL A 298 12.78 -12.94 6.07
N ILE A 299 12.03 -13.42 5.10
CA ILE A 299 11.75 -14.86 4.92
C ILE A 299 12.22 -15.28 3.54
N ASP A 300 13.01 -16.32 3.52
CA ASP A 300 13.43 -17.03 2.31
C ASP A 300 12.26 -17.85 1.77
N ARG A 301 11.72 -17.50 0.62
CA ARG A 301 10.55 -18.15 0.02
C ARG A 301 10.80 -19.60 -0.42
N HIS A 302 12.05 -19.98 -0.63
CA HIS A 302 12.41 -21.34 -1.07
C HIS A 302 12.61 -22.30 0.09
N THR A 303 13.09 -21.79 1.21
CA THR A 303 13.45 -22.63 2.37
C THR A 303 12.51 -22.44 3.56
N GLY A 304 11.76 -21.34 3.60
CA GLY A 304 10.96 -20.93 4.75
C GLY A 304 11.82 -20.43 5.93
N GLU A 305 13.12 -20.20 5.72
CA GLU A 305 14.01 -19.67 6.76
C GLU A 305 13.62 -18.22 7.08
N ARG A 306 13.51 -17.92 8.37
CA ARG A 306 13.17 -16.62 8.90
C ARG A 306 14.41 -15.97 9.49
N ILE A 307 14.67 -14.75 9.09
CA ILE A 307 15.85 -14.00 9.50
C ILE A 307 15.38 -12.70 10.14
N LEU A 308 15.71 -12.49 11.41
CA LEU A 308 15.55 -11.19 12.05
C LEU A 308 16.62 -10.26 11.50
N LEU A 309 16.21 -9.32 10.67
CA LEU A 309 17.13 -8.44 9.95
C LEU A 309 17.44 -7.17 10.76
N SER A 310 16.46 -6.62 11.44
CA SER A 310 16.63 -5.42 12.28
C SER A 310 15.66 -5.41 13.45
N ALA A 311 16.11 -4.94 14.61
CA ALA A 311 15.37 -4.88 15.85
C ALA A 311 15.69 -3.60 16.64
N GLY A 312 14.98 -3.37 17.75
CA GLY A 312 15.18 -2.22 18.61
C GLY A 312 14.42 -0.97 18.15
N HIS A 313 13.53 -1.12 17.19
CA HIS A 313 12.61 -0.05 16.77
C HIS A 313 11.62 0.27 17.90
N LYS A 314 11.34 1.57 18.07
CA LYS A 314 10.52 2.01 19.22
C LYS A 314 9.04 1.70 18.99
N THR A 315 8.45 0.93 19.90
CA THR A 315 6.99 0.67 19.90
C THR A 315 6.17 1.93 20.20
N THR A 316 6.80 2.97 20.76
CA THR A 316 6.20 4.30 20.97
C THR A 316 6.18 5.17 19.70
N ALA A 317 6.81 4.72 18.60
CA ALA A 317 6.78 5.39 17.32
C ALA A 317 5.34 5.63 16.84
N ARG A 318 5.15 6.67 16.02
CA ARG A 318 3.81 7.04 15.52
C ARG A 318 3.22 5.98 14.60
N ASP A 319 4.07 5.19 13.96
CA ASP A 319 3.68 4.18 13.00
C ASP A 319 4.62 2.97 13.05
N HIS A 320 4.30 1.95 12.27
CA HIS A 320 5.08 0.74 12.07
C HIS A 320 6.28 0.96 11.14
N VAL A 321 7.05 -0.11 10.90
CA VAL A 321 8.33 -0.06 10.18
C VAL A 321 8.15 0.08 8.66
N HIS A 322 7.08 -0.47 8.09
CA HIS A 322 6.74 -0.38 6.66
C HIS A 322 7.89 -0.75 5.71
N PRO A 323 8.29 -2.02 5.64
CA PRO A 323 9.41 -2.43 4.79
C PRO A 323 9.09 -2.25 3.30
N THR A 324 10.09 -1.80 2.54
CA THR A 324 10.04 -1.71 1.08
C THR A 324 11.38 -2.13 0.50
N PHE A 325 11.40 -3.15 -0.35
CA PHE A 325 12.64 -3.59 -1.00
C PHE A 325 13.10 -2.58 -2.06
N LYS A 326 14.39 -2.32 -2.10
CA LYS A 326 15.05 -1.73 -3.26
C LYS A 326 14.85 -2.63 -4.48
N PRO A 327 14.72 -2.09 -5.71
CA PRO A 327 14.44 -2.91 -6.89
C PRO A 327 15.45 -4.04 -7.15
N ASP A 328 16.71 -3.87 -6.75
CA ASP A 328 17.76 -4.89 -6.88
C ASP A 328 17.80 -5.91 -5.73
N GLY A 329 16.90 -5.77 -4.74
CA GLY A 329 16.79 -6.68 -3.59
C GLY A 329 17.92 -6.57 -2.56
N THR A 330 18.87 -5.63 -2.72
CA THR A 330 20.06 -5.54 -1.85
C THR A 330 19.80 -4.83 -0.53
N GLU A 331 18.75 -4.01 -0.47
CA GLU A 331 18.42 -3.17 0.66
C GLU A 331 16.92 -3.11 0.89
N ILE A 332 16.53 -2.83 2.13
CA ILE A 332 15.14 -2.59 2.53
C ILE A 332 15.07 -1.20 3.16
N GLU A 333 14.28 -0.33 2.57
CA GLU A 333 13.90 0.93 3.19
C GLU A 333 12.85 0.68 4.26
N ILE A 334 13.01 1.34 5.40
CA ILE A 334 12.09 1.31 6.53
C ILE A 334 11.95 2.70 7.14
N GLN A 335 10.86 2.90 7.87
CA GLN A 335 10.73 4.04 8.77
C GLN A 335 10.89 3.60 10.23
N SER A 336 11.63 4.38 11.02
CA SER A 336 11.89 4.02 12.42
C SER A 336 12.11 5.23 13.31
N ALA A 337 11.64 5.16 14.54
CA ALA A 337 11.94 6.14 15.58
C ALA A 337 13.15 5.75 16.46
N MET A 338 13.92 4.71 16.09
CA MET A 338 15.05 4.23 16.91
C MET A 338 16.14 5.29 17.09
N LEU A 339 16.31 6.18 16.11
CA LEU A 339 17.31 7.26 16.12
C LEU A 339 16.75 8.58 16.65
N SER A 340 15.47 8.63 17.02
CA SER A 340 14.83 9.87 17.49
C SER A 340 14.89 9.99 19.00
N GLU A 341 15.25 11.16 19.49
CA GLU A 341 15.33 11.46 20.93
C GLU A 341 13.94 11.31 21.63
N ASP A 342 12.88 11.70 20.95
CA ASP A 342 11.50 11.60 21.47
C ASP A 342 10.92 10.16 21.41
N GLY A 343 11.63 9.22 20.76
CA GLY A 343 11.18 7.85 20.55
C GLY A 343 9.89 7.72 19.74
N ARG A 344 9.46 8.76 19.01
CA ARG A 344 8.20 8.85 18.27
C ARG A 344 8.34 9.34 16.83
N SER A 345 9.23 10.30 16.61
CA SER A 345 9.47 10.86 15.27
C SER A 345 10.17 9.85 14.39
N MET A 346 9.60 9.64 13.19
CA MET A 346 10.10 8.65 12.26
C MET A 346 11.24 9.21 11.39
N ASN A 347 12.24 8.37 11.16
CA ASN A 347 13.33 8.59 10.21
C ASN A 347 13.24 7.52 9.12
N ILE A 348 13.65 7.84 7.91
CA ILE A 348 13.91 6.85 6.87
C ILE A 348 15.25 6.20 7.17
N CYS A 349 15.26 4.88 7.20
CA CYS A 349 16.45 4.07 7.44
C CYS A 349 16.61 3.04 6.32
N ILE A 350 17.82 2.76 5.93
CA ILE A 350 18.16 1.72 4.96
C ILE A 350 18.80 0.54 5.70
N VAL A 351 18.22 -0.62 5.57
CA VAL A 351 18.72 -1.88 6.14
C VAL A 351 19.26 -2.74 5.00
N ARG A 352 20.56 -3.04 5.04
CA ARG A 352 21.20 -3.84 4.01
C ARG A 352 20.93 -5.32 4.20
N MET A 353 20.62 -5.99 3.12
CA MET A 353 20.56 -7.46 3.11
C MET A 353 21.96 -8.03 3.33
N PRO A 354 22.12 -8.99 4.26
CA PRO A 354 23.42 -9.66 4.49
C PRO A 354 23.96 -10.29 3.21
N GLN A 355 25.26 -10.13 2.95
CA GLN A 355 25.89 -10.60 1.71
C GLN A 355 25.69 -12.12 1.50
N TYR A 356 25.76 -12.93 2.57
CA TYR A 356 25.57 -14.38 2.47
C TYR A 356 24.15 -14.79 2.02
N LEU A 357 23.13 -13.93 2.25
CA LEU A 357 21.78 -14.13 1.73
C LEU A 357 21.72 -13.76 0.24
N LEU A 358 22.33 -12.62 -0.12
CA LEU A 358 22.38 -12.19 -1.52
C LEU A 358 23.15 -13.19 -2.41
N ASP A 359 24.15 -13.87 -1.85
CA ASP A 359 24.93 -14.87 -2.59
C ASP A 359 24.20 -16.21 -2.76
N ARG A 360 23.16 -16.46 -1.97
CA ARG A 360 22.40 -17.73 -1.97
C ARG A 360 21.80 -18.08 -3.33
N TYR A 361 21.33 -17.07 -4.06
CA TYR A 361 20.63 -17.22 -5.35
C TYR A 361 21.39 -16.60 -6.53
N LYS A 362 22.61 -16.14 -6.32
CA LYS A 362 23.49 -15.76 -7.44
C LYS A 362 23.85 -17.00 -8.24
N LYS A 363 23.49 -16.99 -9.53
CA LYS A 363 23.90 -18.02 -10.50
C LYS A 363 25.33 -17.81 -10.96
#